data_8481ca5fece865eb0743bbd99d75548b
#
_entry.id   8481ca5fece865eb0743bbd99d75548b
#
_cell.length_a   1.000
_cell.length_b   1.000
_cell.length_c   1.000
_cell.angle_alpha   90.00
_cell.angle_beta   90.00
_cell.angle_gamma   90.00
#
_symmetry.space_group_name_H-M   'P 1'
#
loop_
_entity.id
_entity.type
_entity.pdbx_description
1 polymer ?
#
loop_
_entity_poly.entity_id
_entity_poly.type
_entity_poly.pdbx_seq_one_letter_code
_entity_poly.pdbx_strand_id
1 'polypeptide(L)'
;EKAQPSNVSEIKPRMKRSADVTAVSEKEVAEEAKATGTDVTNKVEVTESSLEGHNKDSNIVNPHNAQRVTLKYKWKFGEGIKAGDYFDFTLSDNVETHGISTLRKVPEIKSSTEDKVMANGQVINERTIRYTFTDYINNKKDLTAELNLNLFIDPTTVTKQGSQKVEVTLGQNKVSKEFDIKYLDGVKDRMGVTVNGRIDTLNKEEGKFSHFAYVKPNNQSLTSVTVTGQVTSGYKQSANNPTVKVYKHIGSDELAESVYAKLDDTSKFEDVTEKVNLSYTSNGGYTLNLGDLDNSKDYVIKYEGEYDQNAKDLNFRTHLSGYHKYYPYYPYYPYYPVQLTWNNGVAFYSNNAKGDGKDKPNDPIIEKSEPIDLDIKSEPPVEKHELTGTIEESNDSKPIDFEYHTAVEGAEG
;
A
#
# COMPACT_ATOMS: atom_id res chain seq x y z
N GLU A 1 -9.41 12.12 -3.07
CA GLU A 1 -9.26 11.49 -3.32
C GLU A 1 -9.14 11.58 -3.33
N LYS A 2 -9.38 12.08 -2.98
CA LYS A 2 -9.29 11.74 -3.10
C LYS A 2 -9.02 11.78 -3.08
N ALA A 3 -9.16 12.50 -2.83
CA ALA A 3 -8.95 11.99 -2.98
C ALA A 3 -8.65 12.40 -2.81
N GLN A 4 -8.69 13.10 -2.29
CA GLN A 4 -8.47 12.76 -2.41
C GLN A 4 -8.15 12.88 -2.29
N PRO A 5 -8.26 13.47 -2.05
CA PRO A 5 -8.00 13.05 -2.08
C PRO A 5 -7.65 13.15 -1.91
N SER A 6 -7.65 13.67 -1.56
CA SER A 6 -7.41 13.01 -1.77
C SER A 6 -7.01 13.17 -1.55
N ASN A 7 -7.03 13.73 -1.13
CA ASN A 7 -6.74 13.17 -1.26
C ASN A 7 -6.38 13.29 -1.18
N VAL A 8 -6.40 13.76 -0.94
CA VAL A 8 -6.21 13.22 -1.26
C VAL A 8 -5.97 13.50 -1.38
N SER A 9 -5.89 14.08 -1.29
CA SER A 9 -5.77 13.62 -1.82
C SER A 9 -5.49 13.80 -2.01
N GLU A 10 -5.59 14.38 -1.78
CA GLU A 10 -5.48 14.02 -2.27
C GLU A 10 -5.18 13.85 -2.12
N ILE A 11 -5.17 14.21 -1.69
CA ILE A 11 -5.05 13.60 -1.87
C ILE A 11 -4.97 13.55 -2.26
N LYS A 12 -5.05 13.68 -2.27
CA LYS A 12 -5.12 13.36 -2.89
C LYS A 12 -4.84 12.81 -3.36
N PRO A 13 -4.64 12.72 -3.21
CA PRO A 13 -4.56 12.14 -3.82
C PRO A 13 -4.41 11.46 -3.83
N ARG A 14 -4.41 10.88 -3.42
CA ARG A 14 -4.58 10.17 -3.65
C ARG A 14 -5.31 10.15 -3.80
N MET A 15 -5.48 11.05 -3.71
CA MET A 15 -6.00 10.94 -4.01
C MET A 15 -6.57 11.06 -4.28
N LYS A 16 -7.21 10.77 -4.52
CA LYS A 16 -7.95 10.56 -4.78
C LYS A 16 -8.17 9.78 -5.10
N ARG A 17 -8.03 9.37 -4.92
CA ARG A 17 -8.25 8.40 -5.20
C ARG A 17 -9.47 8.19 -4.88
N SER A 18 -10.15 7.92 -4.49
CA SER A 18 -11.33 7.87 -4.27
C SER A 18 -11.48 8.72 -3.30
N ALA A 19 -11.77 9.58 -3.35
CA ALA A 19 -11.74 10.62 -2.65
C ALA A 19 -12.48 10.63 -1.43
N ASP A 20 -13.58 10.06 -1.29
CA ASP A 20 -14.28 10.10 -0.13
C ASP A 20 -13.64 9.57 1.05
N VAL A 21 -13.11 8.41 1.01
CA VAL A 21 -12.47 7.80 2.15
C VAL A 21 -11.23 8.56 2.50
N THR A 22 -10.51 9.02 1.48
CA THR A 22 -9.32 9.77 1.72
C THR A 22 -9.65 11.10 2.40
N ALA A 23 -10.74 11.69 2.01
CA ALA A 23 -11.12 12.96 2.60
C ALA A 23 -11.45 12.82 4.07
N VAL A 24 -12.09 11.74 4.47
CA VAL A 24 -12.41 11.51 5.85
C VAL A 24 -11.13 11.35 6.65
N SER A 25 -10.17 10.57 6.13
CA SER A 25 -8.93 10.37 6.81
C SER A 25 -8.16 11.69 6.94
N GLU A 26 -8.16 12.48 5.90
CA GLU A 26 -7.47 13.74 5.95
C GLU A 26 -8.11 14.68 6.94
N LYS A 27 -9.42 14.62 7.05
CA LYS A 27 -10.10 15.47 7.97
C LYS A 27 -9.75 15.10 9.39
N GLU A 28 -9.69 13.83 9.70
CA GLU A 28 -9.32 13.40 11.01
C GLU A 28 -7.90 13.84 11.33
N VAL A 29 -7.00 13.68 10.39
CA VAL A 29 -5.65 14.07 10.60
C VAL A 29 -5.57 15.58 10.83
N ALA A 30 -6.31 16.34 10.07
CA ALA A 30 -6.28 17.78 10.22
C ALA A 30 -6.75 18.23 11.59
N GLU A 31 -7.76 17.58 12.10
CA GLU A 31 -8.24 17.94 13.40
C GLU A 31 -7.24 17.60 14.46
N GLU A 32 -6.64 16.44 14.37
CA GLU A 32 -5.70 16.08 15.37
C GLU A 32 -4.39 16.81 15.26
N ALA A 33 -4.08 17.35 14.10
CA ALA A 33 -2.88 18.09 13.97
C ALA A 33 -2.90 19.38 14.77
N LYS A 34 -4.06 19.71 15.35
CA LYS A 34 -4.13 20.90 16.15
C LYS A 34 -3.84 20.56 17.59
N ALA A 35 -2.77 19.88 17.83
CA ALA A 35 -2.41 19.49 19.17
C ALA A 35 -2.16 20.72 20.01
N THR A 36 -2.55 20.64 21.27
CA THR A 36 -2.42 21.76 22.17
C THR A 36 -1.15 21.69 23.01
N GLY A 37 -0.44 20.60 22.98
CA GLY A 37 0.76 20.44 23.78
C GLY A 37 1.99 21.05 23.10
N THR A 38 3.12 20.86 23.71
CA THR A 38 4.39 21.37 23.22
C THR A 38 5.10 20.32 22.41
N ASP A 39 5.79 20.76 21.37
CA ASP A 39 6.64 19.87 20.58
C ASP A 39 7.89 19.55 21.39
N VAL A 40 8.03 18.31 21.79
CA VAL A 40 9.16 17.87 22.58
C VAL A 40 10.11 16.98 21.78
N THR A 41 10.10 17.11 20.45
CA THR A 41 10.98 16.32 19.61
C THR A 41 12.44 16.45 20.03
N ASN A 42 12.86 17.60 20.52
CA ASN A 42 14.22 17.82 20.96
C ASN A 42 14.55 17.11 22.29
N LYS A 43 13.56 16.51 22.95
CA LYS A 43 13.78 15.75 24.18
C LYS A 43 13.80 14.25 23.90
N VAL A 44 13.70 13.85 22.65
CA VAL A 44 13.74 12.45 22.29
C VAL A 44 15.18 12.09 21.92
N GLU A 45 15.72 11.13 22.64
CA GLU A 45 17.03 10.60 22.31
C GLU A 45 16.81 9.31 21.56
N VAL A 46 17.31 9.21 20.34
CA VAL A 46 17.21 8.00 19.56
C VAL A 46 18.39 7.10 19.94
N THR A 47 18.10 6.03 20.64
CA THR A 47 19.16 5.11 21.09
C THR A 47 19.45 4.04 20.05
N GLU A 48 18.48 3.69 19.23
CA GLU A 48 18.68 2.80 18.10
C GLU A 48 17.77 3.21 16.98
N SER A 49 18.27 3.13 15.77
CA SER A 49 17.44 3.34 14.59
C SER A 49 17.96 2.49 13.46
N SER A 50 17.06 1.91 12.68
CA SER A 50 17.46 1.14 11.52
C SER A 50 16.35 1.06 10.50
N LEU A 51 16.75 0.87 9.26
CA LEU A 51 15.84 0.55 8.17
C LEU A 51 16.31 -0.77 7.61
N GLU A 52 15.40 -1.73 7.55
CA GLU A 52 15.73 -3.05 7.05
C GLU A 52 14.83 -3.41 5.89
N GLY A 53 15.39 -4.06 4.89
CA GLY A 53 14.58 -4.55 3.77
C GLY A 53 13.76 -5.75 4.19
N HIS A 54 12.88 -6.14 3.31
CA HIS A 54 12.00 -7.28 3.57
C HIS A 54 12.81 -8.55 3.79
N ASN A 55 13.83 -8.77 2.97
CA ASN A 55 14.70 -9.91 3.11
C ASN A 55 15.97 -9.43 3.80
N LYS A 56 16.34 -10.09 4.90
CA LYS A 56 17.35 -9.62 5.76
C LYS A 56 18.65 -9.38 5.09
N ASP A 57 19.26 -9.99 4.39
CA ASP A 57 20.56 -9.73 3.83
C ASP A 57 20.51 -9.17 2.41
N SER A 58 19.43 -8.50 2.07
CA SER A 58 19.26 -7.98 0.74
C SER A 58 18.72 -6.58 0.80
N ASN A 59 19.16 -5.73 -0.13
CA ASN A 59 18.59 -4.41 -0.25
C ASN A 59 17.53 -4.34 -1.34
N ILE A 60 17.11 -5.48 -1.87
CA ILE A 60 16.07 -5.51 -2.89
C ILE A 60 14.70 -5.50 -2.23
N VAL A 61 13.83 -4.64 -2.70
CA VAL A 61 12.44 -4.59 -2.25
C VAL A 61 11.55 -4.59 -3.47
N ASN A 62 10.68 -5.59 -3.57
CA ASN A 62 9.73 -5.68 -4.67
C ASN A 62 8.32 -5.50 -4.11
N PRO A 63 7.74 -4.31 -4.25
CA PRO A 63 6.40 -4.06 -3.70
C PRO A 63 5.33 -4.94 -4.33
N HIS A 64 5.54 -5.39 -5.57
CA HIS A 64 4.56 -6.25 -6.23
C HIS A 64 4.58 -7.66 -5.67
N ASN A 65 5.62 -8.00 -4.91
CA ASN A 65 5.68 -9.28 -4.20
C ASN A 65 5.39 -9.07 -2.71
N ALA A 66 4.70 -8.00 -2.39
CA ALA A 66 4.30 -7.69 -1.02
C ALA A 66 5.51 -7.44 -0.11
N GLN A 67 6.57 -6.88 -0.65
CA GLN A 67 7.76 -6.60 0.15
C GLN A 67 7.73 -5.15 0.63
N ARG A 68 8.36 -4.90 1.77
CA ARG A 68 8.35 -3.59 2.41
C ARG A 68 9.67 -3.36 3.14
N VAL A 69 9.82 -2.16 3.65
CA VAL A 69 10.93 -1.76 4.49
C VAL A 69 10.42 -1.71 5.92
N THR A 70 11.24 -2.03 6.89
CA THR A 70 10.85 -1.92 8.29
C THR A 70 11.72 -0.88 8.98
N LEU A 71 11.07 0.06 9.63
CA LEU A 71 11.72 1.06 10.46
C LEU A 71 11.70 0.56 11.89
N LYS A 72 12.84 0.62 12.54
CA LYS A 72 12.92 0.28 13.96
C LYS A 72 13.53 1.45 14.69
N TYR A 73 12.88 1.87 15.76
CA TYR A 73 13.36 2.91 16.64
C TYR A 73 13.35 2.43 18.08
N LYS A 74 14.35 2.86 18.83
CA LYS A 74 14.29 2.83 20.28
C LYS A 74 14.61 4.23 20.78
N TRP A 75 13.85 4.68 21.75
CA TRP A 75 13.93 6.03 22.25
C TRP A 75 14.06 6.10 23.76
N LYS A 76 14.73 7.15 24.23
CA LYS A 76 14.66 7.58 25.61
C LYS A 76 14.13 9.00 25.59
N PHE A 77 13.29 9.32 26.53
CA PHE A 77 12.67 10.64 26.58
C PHE A 77 13.21 11.42 27.74
N GLY A 78 13.54 12.68 27.51
CA GLY A 78 14.06 13.58 28.55
C GLY A 78 12.98 13.96 29.55
N GLU A 79 13.36 14.74 30.53
CA GLU A 79 12.44 15.10 31.59
C GLU A 79 11.59 16.28 31.23
N GLY A 80 10.55 16.50 31.98
CA GLY A 80 9.70 17.65 31.79
C GLY A 80 8.65 17.52 30.73
N ILE A 81 8.41 16.29 30.24
CA ILE A 81 7.38 16.05 29.24
C ILE A 81 6.05 15.87 29.97
N LYS A 82 5.00 16.47 29.44
CA LYS A 82 3.68 16.43 30.03
C LYS A 82 2.69 15.78 29.10
N ALA A 83 1.60 15.29 29.63
CA ALA A 83 0.52 14.77 28.82
C ALA A 83 0.09 15.82 27.81
N GLY A 84 -0.10 15.43 26.59
CA GLY A 84 -0.45 16.35 25.50
C GLY A 84 0.75 16.81 24.70
N ASP A 85 1.96 16.66 25.22
CA ASP A 85 3.16 16.99 24.47
C ASP A 85 3.38 15.94 23.39
N TYR A 86 4.08 16.29 22.35
CA TYR A 86 4.22 15.40 21.21
C TYR A 86 5.60 15.47 20.57
N PHE A 87 5.92 14.45 19.80
CA PHE A 87 7.13 14.46 18.97
C PHE A 87 6.79 13.89 17.60
N ASP A 88 7.58 14.32 16.63
CA ASP A 88 7.33 13.97 15.23
C ASP A 88 8.54 13.32 14.61
N PHE A 89 8.29 12.42 13.66
CA PHE A 89 9.33 12.03 12.73
C PHE A 89 8.75 12.02 11.31
N THR A 90 9.62 12.23 10.34
CA THR A 90 9.19 12.46 8.96
C THR A 90 9.86 11.47 8.03
N LEU A 91 9.09 10.94 7.11
CA LEU A 91 9.55 9.97 6.13
C LEU A 91 9.94 10.67 4.84
N SER A 92 10.91 10.10 4.12
CA SER A 92 11.18 10.56 2.75
C SER A 92 9.99 10.27 1.86
N ASP A 93 9.92 10.94 0.72
CA ASP A 93 8.73 10.91 -0.13
C ASP A 93 8.54 9.63 -0.91
N ASN A 94 9.45 8.69 -0.81
CA ASN A 94 9.37 7.43 -1.52
C ASN A 94 8.71 6.31 -0.71
N VAL A 95 8.32 6.59 0.54
CA VAL A 95 7.65 5.60 1.39
C VAL A 95 6.48 6.23 2.14
N GLU A 96 5.57 5.40 2.58
CA GLU A 96 4.43 5.82 3.39
C GLU A 96 4.05 4.65 4.32
N THR A 97 3.08 4.85 5.18
CA THR A 97 2.77 3.87 6.22
C THR A 97 1.53 3.02 5.94
N HIS A 98 0.76 3.36 4.92
CA HIS A 98 -0.55 2.74 4.74
C HIS A 98 -0.62 1.65 3.66
N GLY A 99 0.36 1.59 2.77
CA GLY A 99 0.31 0.63 1.69
C GLY A 99 -0.92 0.87 0.83
N ILE A 100 -1.71 -0.17 0.60
CA ILE A 100 -2.94 -0.01 -0.17
C ILE A 100 -4.14 0.29 0.73
N SER A 101 -3.95 0.33 2.04
CA SER A 101 -5.05 0.63 2.96
C SER A 101 -5.47 2.08 2.82
N THR A 102 -6.78 2.32 2.91
CA THR A 102 -7.29 3.68 2.91
C THR A 102 -7.16 4.32 4.28
N LEU A 103 -6.79 3.57 5.31
CA LEU A 103 -6.64 4.12 6.65
C LEU A 103 -5.22 4.57 6.89
N ARG A 104 -5.05 5.72 7.49
CA ARG A 104 -3.74 6.25 7.88
C ARG A 104 -3.55 6.04 9.36
N LYS A 105 -3.09 4.86 9.73
CA LYS A 105 -2.94 4.52 11.14
C LYS A 105 -1.52 4.06 11.43
N VAL A 106 -1.05 4.42 12.62
CA VAL A 106 0.20 3.91 13.16
C VAL A 106 -0.12 3.37 14.55
N PRO A 107 0.68 2.45 15.06
CA PRO A 107 0.33 1.81 16.33
C PRO A 107 0.44 2.76 17.51
N GLU A 108 -0.40 2.57 18.50
CA GLU A 108 -0.26 3.26 19.75
C GLU A 108 0.95 2.70 20.48
N ILE A 109 1.63 3.50 21.26
CA ILE A 109 2.70 3.02 22.12
C ILE A 109 2.03 2.58 23.42
N LYS A 110 1.98 1.28 23.65
CA LYS A 110 1.25 0.73 24.78
C LYS A 110 2.14 0.18 25.85
N SER A 111 1.68 0.27 27.07
CA SER A 111 2.27 -0.44 28.19
C SER A 111 1.87 -1.91 28.11
N SER A 112 2.80 -2.80 28.43
CA SER A 112 2.44 -4.21 28.40
C SER A 112 2.05 -4.72 29.77
N THR A 113 2.33 -3.97 30.81
CA THR A 113 1.97 -4.40 32.17
C THR A 113 0.69 -3.74 32.65
N GLU A 114 0.32 -2.62 32.03
CA GLU A 114 -0.92 -1.95 32.34
C GLU A 114 -1.69 -1.80 31.05
N ASP A 115 -2.98 -1.81 31.14
CA ASP A 115 -3.81 -1.63 29.95
C ASP A 115 -3.94 -0.13 29.70
N LYS A 116 -2.83 0.49 29.35
CA LYS A 116 -2.77 1.93 29.14
C LYS A 116 -1.89 2.25 27.96
N VAL A 117 -2.21 3.34 27.32
CA VAL A 117 -1.48 3.83 26.17
C VAL A 117 -0.54 4.94 26.66
N MET A 118 0.73 4.84 26.31
CA MET A 118 1.70 5.84 26.66
C MET A 118 1.64 7.02 25.72
N ALA A 119 1.46 6.76 24.45
CA ALA A 119 1.36 7.82 23.43
C ALA A 119 0.50 7.34 22.27
N ASN A 120 -0.32 8.24 21.78
CA ASN A 120 -1.16 7.96 20.62
C ASN A 120 -0.44 8.42 19.37
N GLY A 121 -0.52 7.63 18.32
CA GLY A 121 0.14 7.97 17.07
C GLY A 121 -0.85 8.40 16.02
N GLN A 122 -0.41 9.29 15.17
CA GLN A 122 -1.23 9.71 14.04
C GLN A 122 -0.36 10.16 12.89
N VAL A 123 -0.89 10.07 11.70
CA VAL A 123 -0.22 10.51 10.49
C VAL A 123 -0.71 11.91 10.20
N ILE A 124 0.20 12.89 10.21
CA ILE A 124 -0.19 14.27 10.08
C ILE A 124 -0.38 14.68 8.64
N ASN A 125 0.52 14.38 7.76
CA ASN A 125 0.38 14.82 6.37
C ASN A 125 1.03 13.83 5.43
N GLU A 126 0.67 12.58 5.55
CA GLU A 126 1.16 11.47 4.75
C GLU A 126 2.57 11.05 5.12
N ARG A 127 3.45 11.96 5.48
CA ARG A 127 4.86 11.64 5.70
C ARG A 127 5.34 11.97 7.09
N THR A 128 4.54 12.68 7.89
CA THR A 128 4.92 13.02 9.26
C THR A 128 4.09 12.22 10.22
N ILE A 129 4.74 11.49 11.10
CA ILE A 129 4.08 10.70 12.13
C ILE A 129 4.27 11.42 13.44
N ARG A 130 3.19 11.60 14.18
CA ARG A 130 3.22 12.31 15.46
C ARG A 130 2.76 11.39 16.56
N TYR A 131 3.52 11.35 17.64
CA TYR A 131 3.11 10.64 18.85
C TYR A 131 2.84 11.66 19.94
N THR A 132 1.65 11.62 20.53
CA THR A 132 1.22 12.53 21.57
C THR A 132 1.11 11.74 22.89
N PHE A 133 1.80 12.20 23.90
CA PHE A 133 1.83 11.51 25.19
C PHE A 133 0.49 11.64 25.90
N THR A 134 0.13 10.58 26.60
CA THR A 134 -1.10 10.54 27.42
C THR A 134 -0.71 10.82 28.87
N ASP A 135 -1.69 10.79 29.74
CA ASP A 135 -1.46 10.97 31.17
C ASP A 135 -0.76 9.76 31.79
N TYR A 136 -0.54 8.68 31.07
CA TYR A 136 0.23 7.55 31.56
C TYR A 136 1.60 8.01 32.06
N ILE A 137 2.20 9.03 31.41
CA ILE A 137 3.55 9.44 31.76
C ILE A 137 3.59 10.28 33.04
N ASN A 138 2.44 10.67 33.57
CA ASN A 138 2.39 11.46 34.79
C ASN A 138 2.99 10.65 35.92
N ASN A 139 3.89 11.27 36.67
CA ASN A 139 4.57 10.60 37.78
C ASN A 139 5.44 9.41 37.35
N LYS A 140 5.87 9.41 36.12
CA LYS A 140 6.81 8.41 35.61
C LYS A 140 8.13 9.09 35.30
N LYS A 141 9.22 8.32 35.35
CA LYS A 141 10.53 8.77 34.96
C LYS A 141 11.19 7.73 34.10
N ASP A 142 12.30 8.10 33.51
CA ASP A 142 13.08 7.16 32.67
C ASP A 142 12.23 6.55 31.58
N LEU A 143 11.49 7.39 30.90
CA LEU A 143 10.58 6.92 29.86
C LEU A 143 11.36 6.44 28.65
N THR A 144 10.98 5.28 28.17
CA THR A 144 11.57 4.68 26.96
C THR A 144 10.45 4.12 26.09
N ALA A 145 10.75 3.95 24.83
CA ALA A 145 9.79 3.33 23.92
C ALA A 145 10.52 2.68 22.75
N GLU A 146 9.82 1.79 22.08
CA GLU A 146 10.29 1.14 20.87
C GLU A 146 9.17 1.15 19.85
N LEU A 147 9.54 1.21 18.60
CA LEU A 147 8.57 1.17 17.50
C LEU A 147 9.12 0.30 16.39
N ASN A 148 8.27 -0.58 15.87
CA ASN A 148 8.55 -1.30 14.65
C ASN A 148 7.44 -0.94 13.68
N LEU A 149 7.78 -0.30 12.59
CA LEU A 149 6.81 0.24 11.67
C LEU A 149 7.13 -0.21 10.25
N ASN A 150 6.14 -0.76 9.58
CA ASN A 150 6.31 -1.11 8.18
C ASN A 150 6.17 0.14 7.32
N LEU A 151 7.08 0.30 6.39
CA LEU A 151 7.06 1.39 5.44
C LEU A 151 6.92 0.78 4.05
N PHE A 152 6.00 1.31 3.28
CA PHE A 152 5.69 0.78 1.97
C PHE A 152 6.16 1.75 0.90
N ILE A 153 6.75 1.21 -0.15
CA ILE A 153 7.19 2.03 -1.27
C ILE A 153 5.96 2.66 -1.91
N ASP A 154 6.02 3.95 -2.13
CA ASP A 154 4.88 4.70 -2.66
C ASP A 154 4.86 4.59 -4.19
N PRO A 155 3.87 3.93 -4.75
CA PRO A 155 3.82 3.74 -6.21
C PRO A 155 3.54 5.02 -6.98
N THR A 156 3.09 6.07 -6.32
CA THR A 156 2.81 7.33 -6.99
C THR A 156 4.07 8.17 -7.15
N THR A 157 5.09 7.96 -6.32
CA THR A 157 6.34 8.70 -6.40
C THR A 157 7.47 7.85 -6.95
N VAL A 158 7.47 6.55 -6.63
CA VAL A 158 8.48 5.64 -7.16
C VAL A 158 7.83 4.90 -8.33
N THR A 159 7.77 5.54 -9.45
CA THR A 159 7.05 5.02 -10.62
C THR A 159 7.89 4.07 -11.45
N LYS A 160 9.21 4.07 -11.25
CA LYS A 160 10.12 3.19 -11.98
C LYS A 160 11.00 2.44 -11.01
N GLN A 161 11.39 1.24 -11.37
CA GLN A 161 12.32 0.50 -10.54
C GLN A 161 13.70 1.17 -10.55
N GLY A 162 14.50 0.86 -9.55
CA GLY A 162 15.82 1.43 -9.41
C GLY A 162 16.15 1.73 -7.96
N SER A 163 17.27 2.38 -7.75
CA SER A 163 17.76 2.68 -6.41
C SER A 163 16.99 3.83 -5.79
N GLN A 164 16.59 3.65 -4.54
CA GLN A 164 15.88 4.67 -3.78
C GLN A 164 16.48 4.79 -2.40
N LYS A 165 16.77 6.00 -1.97
CA LYS A 165 17.27 6.23 -0.63
C LYS A 165 16.07 6.53 0.27
N VAL A 166 15.79 5.64 1.19
CA VAL A 166 14.72 5.83 2.18
C VAL A 166 15.35 6.50 3.38
N GLU A 167 14.73 7.54 3.88
CA GLU A 167 15.29 8.30 4.99
C GLU A 167 14.18 8.66 5.96
N VAL A 168 14.47 8.56 7.25
CA VAL A 168 13.52 8.97 8.29
C VAL A 168 14.26 9.93 9.21
N THR A 169 13.64 11.05 9.49
CA THR A 169 14.25 12.13 10.27
C THR A 169 13.45 12.38 11.54
N LEU A 170 14.12 12.31 12.67
CA LEU A 170 13.53 12.67 13.96
C LEU A 170 14.45 13.69 14.61
N GLY A 171 14.08 14.94 14.57
CA GLY A 171 14.94 16.01 15.07
C GLY A 171 16.26 16.04 14.31
N GLN A 172 17.35 15.90 15.03
CA GLN A 172 18.67 15.90 14.43
C GLN A 172 19.10 14.50 13.97
N ASN A 173 18.33 13.48 14.32
CA ASN A 173 18.68 12.13 13.97
C ASN A 173 18.12 11.76 12.60
N LYS A 174 18.98 11.24 11.74
CA LYS A 174 18.54 10.75 10.44
C LYS A 174 19.00 9.32 10.29
N VAL A 175 18.11 8.45 9.88
CA VAL A 175 18.46 7.10 9.51
C VAL A 175 18.12 6.94 8.04
N SER A 176 19.04 6.41 7.26
CA SER A 176 18.80 6.23 5.84
C SER A 176 19.44 4.96 5.35
N LYS A 177 18.89 4.42 4.27
CA LYS A 177 19.45 3.25 3.61
C LYS A 177 18.96 3.24 2.17
N GLU A 178 19.80 2.74 1.29
CA GLU A 178 19.42 2.64 -0.11
C GLU A 178 18.88 1.26 -0.37
N PHE A 179 17.79 1.20 -1.11
CA PHE A 179 17.15 -0.03 -1.52
C PHE A 179 17.00 -0.06 -3.02
N ASP A 180 17.09 -1.25 -3.58
CA ASP A 180 16.91 -1.47 -5.00
C ASP A 180 15.47 -1.91 -5.20
N ILE A 181 14.66 -1.04 -5.76
CA ILE A 181 13.23 -1.29 -5.92
C ILE A 181 13.00 -2.00 -7.24
N LYS A 182 12.28 -3.11 -7.17
CA LYS A 182 11.94 -3.91 -8.34
C LYS A 182 10.44 -3.99 -8.47
N TYR A 183 9.97 -4.01 -9.70
CA TYR A 183 8.55 -4.18 -9.98
C TYR A 183 8.38 -5.36 -10.94
N LEU A 184 7.19 -5.93 -10.97
CA LEU A 184 6.88 -7.02 -11.88
C LEU A 184 6.34 -6.45 -13.18
N ASP A 185 6.74 -7.07 -14.28
CA ASP A 185 6.34 -6.59 -15.59
C ASP A 185 4.99 -7.08 -16.05
N GLY A 186 4.44 -8.09 -15.42
CA GLY A 186 3.21 -8.71 -15.87
C GLY A 186 3.49 -9.99 -16.65
N VAL A 187 2.45 -10.54 -17.25
CA VAL A 187 2.58 -11.72 -18.09
C VAL A 187 2.62 -11.28 -19.53
N LYS A 188 3.41 -11.95 -20.34
CA LYS A 188 3.64 -11.57 -21.73
C LYS A 188 3.55 -12.78 -22.64
N ASP A 189 3.07 -12.59 -23.85
CA ASP A 189 3.19 -13.62 -24.84
C ASP A 189 4.50 -13.43 -25.63
N ARG A 190 4.71 -14.24 -26.62
CA ARG A 190 5.97 -14.21 -27.38
C ARG A 190 6.17 -12.90 -28.13
N MET A 191 5.11 -12.21 -28.47
CA MET A 191 5.21 -10.95 -29.20
C MET A 191 5.20 -9.74 -28.26
N GLY A 192 5.16 -9.98 -26.96
CA GLY A 192 5.25 -8.89 -25.98
C GLY A 192 3.94 -8.32 -25.55
N VAL A 193 2.81 -8.86 -26.00
CA VAL A 193 1.50 -8.41 -25.49
C VAL A 193 1.48 -8.71 -24.01
N THR A 194 1.13 -7.71 -23.20
CA THR A 194 1.32 -7.81 -21.77
C THR A 194 0.03 -7.46 -21.02
N VAL A 195 -0.21 -8.19 -19.95
CA VAL A 195 -1.23 -7.85 -18.96
C VAL A 195 -0.55 -7.76 -17.60
N ASN A 196 -0.88 -6.74 -16.86
CA ASN A 196 -0.37 -6.56 -15.52
C ASN A 196 -1.51 -5.99 -14.67
N GLY A 197 -1.41 -6.07 -13.37
CA GLY A 197 -2.46 -5.53 -12.50
C GLY A 197 -1.99 -5.42 -11.07
N ARG A 198 -2.59 -4.49 -10.37
CA ARG A 198 -2.22 -4.23 -8.97
C ARG A 198 -3.43 -3.63 -8.26
N ILE A 199 -3.58 -3.96 -6.99
CA ILE A 199 -4.60 -3.32 -6.16
C ILE A 199 -4.06 -1.94 -5.79
N ASP A 200 -4.85 -0.92 -6.04
CA ASP A 200 -4.46 0.44 -5.71
C ASP A 200 -4.87 0.79 -4.29
N THR A 201 -6.11 0.56 -3.93
CA THR A 201 -6.58 0.85 -2.57
C THR A 201 -7.49 -0.26 -2.07
N LEU A 202 -7.49 -0.43 -0.77
CA LEU A 202 -8.34 -1.39 -0.11
C LEU A 202 -8.98 -0.73 1.10
N ASN A 203 -10.31 -0.62 1.08
CA ASN A 203 -11.06 -0.10 2.22
C ASN A 203 -11.61 -1.29 2.98
N LYS A 204 -10.92 -1.67 4.04
CA LYS A 204 -11.26 -2.87 4.76
C LYS A 204 -12.54 -2.71 5.58
N GLU A 205 -12.84 -1.50 6.00
CA GLU A 205 -14.03 -1.27 6.80
C GLU A 205 -15.30 -1.38 5.99
N GLU A 206 -15.26 -0.95 4.75
CA GLU A 206 -16.43 -1.01 3.88
C GLU A 206 -16.40 -2.19 2.94
N GLY A 207 -15.32 -2.93 2.89
CA GLY A 207 -15.23 -4.06 1.97
C GLY A 207 -15.16 -3.64 0.53
N LYS A 208 -14.38 -2.60 0.24
CA LYS A 208 -14.26 -2.06 -1.12
C LYS A 208 -12.81 -1.99 -1.56
N PHE A 209 -12.59 -2.12 -2.85
CA PHE A 209 -11.26 -2.08 -3.42
C PHE A 209 -11.22 -1.24 -4.68
N SER A 210 -10.02 -0.85 -5.07
CA SER A 210 -9.73 -0.24 -6.33
C SER A 210 -8.54 -0.98 -6.93
N HIS A 211 -8.62 -1.35 -8.19
CA HIS A 211 -7.62 -2.17 -8.87
C HIS A 211 -7.27 -1.52 -10.20
N PHE A 212 -5.99 -1.51 -10.54
CA PHE A 212 -5.54 -1.08 -11.86
C PHE A 212 -5.10 -2.30 -12.65
N ALA A 213 -5.50 -2.36 -13.91
CA ALA A 213 -4.96 -3.35 -14.84
C ALA A 213 -4.42 -2.63 -16.04
N TYR A 214 -3.27 -3.09 -16.53
CA TYR A 214 -2.68 -2.60 -17.75
C TYR A 214 -2.88 -3.62 -18.85
N VAL A 215 -3.23 -3.14 -20.03
CA VAL A 215 -3.27 -3.95 -21.24
C VAL A 215 -2.33 -3.27 -22.22
N LYS A 216 -1.24 -3.95 -22.55
CA LYS A 216 -0.20 -3.40 -23.42
C LYS A 216 -0.06 -4.23 -24.68
N PRO A 217 -0.56 -3.78 -25.80
CA PRO A 217 -0.48 -4.54 -27.04
C PRO A 217 0.92 -4.64 -27.63
N ASN A 218 1.85 -3.78 -27.20
CA ASN A 218 3.22 -3.78 -27.70
C ASN A 218 3.28 -3.69 -29.22
N ASN A 219 2.53 -2.75 -29.78
CA ASN A 219 2.47 -2.47 -31.21
C ASN A 219 1.96 -3.65 -32.06
N GLN A 220 1.32 -4.62 -31.44
CA GLN A 220 0.75 -5.72 -32.17
C GLN A 220 -0.67 -5.39 -32.60
N SER A 221 -1.10 -5.99 -33.69
CA SER A 221 -2.49 -5.88 -34.14
C SER A 221 -3.24 -7.10 -33.61
N LEU A 222 -4.25 -6.84 -32.82
CA LEU A 222 -5.04 -7.89 -32.18
C LEU A 222 -6.50 -7.74 -32.57
N THR A 223 -7.23 -8.85 -32.58
CA THR A 223 -8.65 -8.81 -32.85
C THR A 223 -9.41 -9.58 -31.79
N SER A 224 -10.65 -9.20 -31.60
CA SER A 224 -11.58 -9.85 -30.67
C SER A 224 -11.02 -9.87 -29.24
N VAL A 225 -10.45 -8.75 -28.82
CA VAL A 225 -9.81 -8.69 -27.50
C VAL A 225 -10.87 -8.56 -26.43
N THR A 226 -10.84 -9.47 -25.47
CA THR A 226 -11.73 -9.44 -24.31
C THR A 226 -10.87 -9.52 -23.05
N VAL A 227 -11.19 -8.66 -22.09
CA VAL A 227 -10.50 -8.65 -20.80
C VAL A 227 -11.55 -8.91 -19.74
N THR A 228 -11.24 -9.82 -18.82
CA THR A 228 -12.12 -10.05 -17.67
C THR A 228 -11.35 -9.78 -16.40
N GLY A 229 -12.02 -9.27 -15.40
CA GLY A 229 -11.44 -9.07 -14.10
C GLY A 229 -12.39 -9.57 -13.03
N GLN A 230 -11.83 -10.19 -12.02
CA GLN A 230 -12.67 -10.73 -10.95
C GLN A 230 -11.87 -10.95 -9.69
N VAL A 231 -12.57 -11.01 -8.59
CA VAL A 231 -12.02 -11.45 -7.31
C VAL A 231 -12.18 -12.95 -7.29
N THR A 232 -11.08 -13.69 -7.17
CA THR A 232 -11.11 -15.14 -7.20
C THR A 232 -11.16 -15.74 -5.81
N SER A 233 -10.56 -15.06 -4.82
CA SER A 233 -10.61 -15.50 -3.45
C SER A 233 -11.00 -14.29 -2.63
N GLY A 234 -11.97 -14.43 -1.76
CA GLY A 234 -12.48 -13.31 -0.99
C GLY A 234 -13.57 -12.54 -1.70
N TYR A 235 -14.19 -13.13 -2.70
CA TYR A 235 -15.27 -12.45 -3.40
C TYR A 235 -16.50 -12.35 -2.50
N LYS A 236 -17.27 -11.30 -2.69
CA LYS A 236 -18.51 -11.10 -1.96
C LYS A 236 -19.64 -11.70 -2.76
N GLN A 237 -20.41 -12.59 -2.12
CA GLN A 237 -21.52 -13.20 -2.80
C GLN A 237 -22.59 -12.14 -3.06
N SER A 238 -23.12 -12.13 -4.25
CA SER A 238 -24.13 -11.14 -4.63
C SER A 238 -23.63 -9.70 -4.49
N ALA A 239 -22.36 -9.48 -4.85
CA ALA A 239 -21.81 -8.14 -4.83
C ALA A 239 -22.55 -7.25 -5.84
N ASN A 240 -22.61 -5.97 -5.55
CA ASN A 240 -23.15 -5.02 -6.50
C ASN A 240 -22.22 -4.94 -7.70
N ASN A 241 -22.75 -4.45 -8.81
CA ASN A 241 -21.92 -4.25 -9.99
C ASN A 241 -20.79 -3.29 -9.66
N PRO A 242 -19.59 -3.56 -10.14
CA PRO A 242 -18.47 -2.67 -9.90
C PRO A 242 -18.57 -1.42 -10.77
N THR A 243 -17.72 -0.45 -10.51
CA THR A 243 -17.52 0.66 -11.40
C THR A 243 -16.22 0.38 -12.15
N VAL A 244 -16.31 0.27 -13.46
CA VAL A 244 -15.16 0.00 -14.30
C VAL A 244 -15.02 1.13 -15.29
N LYS A 245 -13.81 1.68 -15.37
CA LYS A 245 -13.50 2.72 -16.32
C LYS A 245 -12.28 2.32 -17.13
N VAL A 246 -12.31 2.62 -18.39
CA VAL A 246 -11.27 2.22 -19.33
C VAL A 246 -10.64 3.47 -19.90
N TYR A 247 -9.32 3.54 -19.84
CA TYR A 247 -8.58 4.70 -20.32
C TYR A 247 -7.55 4.26 -21.33
N LYS A 248 -7.40 5.07 -22.36
CA LYS A 248 -6.36 4.86 -23.36
C LYS A 248 -5.20 5.76 -23.01
N HIS A 249 -4.00 5.22 -23.00
CA HIS A 249 -2.80 6.00 -22.71
C HIS A 249 -2.40 6.76 -23.97
N ILE A 250 -2.50 8.06 -23.94
CA ILE A 250 -2.20 8.90 -25.08
C ILE A 250 -0.93 9.74 -24.88
N GLY A 251 -0.32 9.65 -23.70
CA GLY A 251 0.91 10.34 -23.44
C GLY A 251 2.10 9.74 -24.18
N SER A 252 3.17 10.48 -24.26
CA SER A 252 4.38 9.98 -24.94
C SER A 252 5.29 9.20 -24.00
N ASP A 253 5.08 9.33 -22.69
CA ASP A 253 5.87 8.59 -21.73
C ASP A 253 5.33 7.17 -21.59
N GLU A 254 6.08 6.31 -20.92
CA GLU A 254 5.64 4.95 -20.68
C GLU A 254 4.75 4.91 -19.46
N LEU A 255 3.90 3.91 -19.38
CA LEU A 255 3.12 3.70 -18.18
C LEU A 255 4.05 3.39 -17.02
N ALA A 256 3.67 3.81 -15.82
CA ALA A 256 4.49 3.63 -14.64
C ALA A 256 4.70 2.14 -14.34
N GLU A 257 5.93 1.77 -14.07
CA GLU A 257 6.25 0.38 -13.73
C GLU A 257 5.60 -0.02 -12.40
N SER A 258 5.29 0.94 -11.57
CA SER A 258 4.62 0.69 -10.30
C SER A 258 3.15 0.31 -10.47
N VAL A 259 2.63 0.31 -11.68
CA VAL A 259 1.24 0.02 -12.02
C VAL A 259 0.32 0.98 -11.27
N TYR A 260 0.59 2.24 -11.48
CA TYR A 260 -0.21 3.33 -10.95
C TYR A 260 -0.40 4.35 -12.09
N ALA A 261 -1.58 4.87 -12.23
CA ALA A 261 -1.85 5.86 -13.25
C ALA A 261 -2.69 6.99 -12.68
N LYS A 262 -2.24 8.22 -12.91
CA LYS A 262 -3.00 9.39 -12.50
C LYS A 262 -4.00 9.68 -13.61
N LEU A 263 -5.11 9.02 -13.55
CA LEU A 263 -6.09 8.98 -14.64
C LEU A 263 -6.81 10.30 -14.89
N ASP A 264 -6.75 11.22 -13.95
CA ASP A 264 -7.35 12.53 -14.16
C ASP A 264 -6.43 13.45 -14.98
N ASP A 265 -5.24 13.01 -15.32
CA ASP A 265 -4.37 13.77 -16.19
C ASP A 265 -4.81 13.52 -17.64
N THR A 266 -5.64 14.39 -18.15
CA THR A 266 -6.24 14.21 -19.47
C THR A 266 -5.22 14.39 -20.59
N SER A 267 -4.04 14.92 -20.32
CA SER A 267 -3.00 15.00 -21.33
C SER A 267 -2.36 13.63 -21.56
N LYS A 268 -2.53 12.71 -20.65
CA LYS A 268 -1.94 11.38 -20.75
C LYS A 268 -2.97 10.27 -20.90
N PHE A 269 -4.18 10.47 -20.43
CA PHE A 269 -5.20 9.41 -20.45
C PHE A 269 -6.52 9.93 -21.00
N GLU A 270 -7.07 9.16 -21.92
CA GLU A 270 -8.35 9.47 -22.50
C GLU A 270 -9.36 8.46 -22.01
N ASP A 271 -10.46 8.90 -21.41
CA ASP A 271 -11.51 8.00 -20.94
C ASP A 271 -12.27 7.48 -22.14
N VAL A 272 -12.16 6.20 -22.42
CA VAL A 272 -12.84 5.57 -23.55
C VAL A 272 -13.92 4.59 -23.08
N THR A 273 -14.35 4.70 -21.84
CA THR A 273 -15.32 3.78 -21.25
C THR A 273 -16.58 3.67 -22.13
N GLU A 274 -17.06 4.80 -22.66
CA GLU A 274 -18.26 4.78 -23.47
C GLU A 274 -18.06 4.19 -24.86
N LYS A 275 -16.82 3.95 -25.24
CA LYS A 275 -16.52 3.44 -26.58
C LYS A 275 -16.29 1.93 -26.60
N VAL A 276 -16.41 1.27 -25.46
CA VAL A 276 -16.17 -0.16 -25.36
C VAL A 276 -17.37 -0.83 -24.75
N ASN A 277 -17.47 -2.15 -24.92
CA ASN A 277 -18.60 -2.89 -24.39
C ASN A 277 -18.22 -3.50 -23.06
N LEU A 278 -18.98 -3.17 -22.05
CA LEU A 278 -18.71 -3.58 -20.70
C LEU A 278 -19.93 -4.29 -20.12
N SER A 279 -19.72 -5.43 -19.50
CA SER A 279 -20.79 -6.13 -18.79
C SER A 279 -20.22 -6.64 -17.47
N TYR A 280 -21.10 -7.10 -16.59
CA TYR A 280 -20.71 -7.47 -15.25
C TYR A 280 -21.16 -8.90 -14.93
N THR A 281 -20.42 -9.53 -14.03
CA THR A 281 -20.76 -10.88 -13.58
C THR A 281 -21.50 -10.80 -12.25
N SER A 282 -22.11 -11.90 -11.85
CA SER A 282 -22.92 -11.92 -10.64
C SER A 282 -22.10 -11.76 -9.36
N ASN A 283 -20.80 -12.00 -9.42
CA ASN A 283 -19.94 -11.88 -8.25
C ASN A 283 -19.10 -10.62 -8.27
N GLY A 284 -19.55 -9.59 -8.96
CA GLY A 284 -18.87 -8.31 -8.93
C GLY A 284 -17.68 -8.17 -9.85
N GLY A 285 -17.53 -9.09 -10.80
CA GLY A 285 -16.47 -8.95 -11.80
C GLY A 285 -16.96 -8.27 -13.05
N TYR A 286 -16.09 -8.15 -14.05
CA TYR A 286 -16.46 -7.50 -15.30
C TYR A 286 -15.95 -8.29 -16.50
N THR A 287 -16.61 -8.06 -17.63
CA THR A 287 -16.16 -8.54 -18.94
C THR A 287 -16.12 -7.30 -19.85
N LEU A 288 -14.94 -7.06 -20.41
CA LEU A 288 -14.70 -5.89 -21.23
C LEU A 288 -14.34 -6.33 -22.62
N ASN A 289 -15.11 -5.92 -23.59
CA ASN A 289 -14.82 -6.25 -24.95
C ASN A 289 -14.18 -5.05 -25.63
N LEU A 290 -12.90 -5.16 -25.90
CA LEU A 290 -12.15 -4.07 -26.51
C LEU A 290 -12.16 -4.14 -28.03
N GLY A 291 -12.57 -5.27 -28.59
CA GLY A 291 -12.61 -5.44 -30.04
C GLY A 291 -11.23 -5.51 -30.65
N ASP A 292 -11.04 -4.77 -31.73
CA ASP A 292 -9.79 -4.82 -32.47
C ASP A 292 -8.85 -3.74 -31.98
N LEU A 293 -7.59 -4.12 -31.78
CA LEU A 293 -6.54 -3.20 -31.38
C LEU A 293 -5.45 -3.24 -32.45
N ASP A 294 -5.31 -2.16 -33.19
CA ASP A 294 -4.33 -2.10 -34.27
C ASP A 294 -3.23 -1.12 -33.91
N ASN A 295 -2.05 -1.59 -33.67
CA ASN A 295 -0.91 -0.78 -33.29
C ASN A 295 -1.28 0.13 -32.17
N SER A 296 -2.04 -0.40 -31.26
CA SER A 296 -2.68 0.43 -30.33
C SER A 296 -1.81 0.89 -29.23
N LYS A 297 -2.25 1.92 -28.61
CA LYS A 297 -1.68 2.38 -27.36
C LYS A 297 -2.07 1.47 -26.25
N ASP A 298 -1.45 1.66 -25.12
CA ASP A 298 -1.77 0.89 -23.92
C ASP A 298 -3.09 1.36 -23.33
N TYR A 299 -3.71 0.48 -22.55
CA TYR A 299 -4.96 0.79 -21.86
C TYR A 299 -4.79 0.54 -20.37
N VAL A 300 -5.48 1.35 -19.59
CA VAL A 300 -5.55 1.17 -18.13
C VAL A 300 -7.01 0.97 -17.79
N ILE A 301 -7.29 -0.09 -17.03
CA ILE A 301 -8.64 -0.41 -16.59
C ILE A 301 -8.68 -0.18 -15.08
N LYS A 302 -9.53 0.73 -14.65
CA LYS A 302 -9.74 0.97 -13.23
C LYS A 302 -11.00 0.25 -12.81
N TYR A 303 -10.84 -0.68 -11.89
CA TYR A 303 -11.90 -1.59 -11.46
C TYR A 303 -12.13 -1.36 -9.98
N GLU A 304 -13.29 -0.84 -9.61
CA GLU A 304 -13.63 -0.58 -8.22
C GLU A 304 -14.86 -1.41 -7.87
N GLY A 305 -14.77 -2.16 -6.81
CA GLY A 305 -15.87 -3.05 -6.43
C GLY A 305 -15.83 -3.46 -4.98
N GLU A 306 -16.59 -4.49 -4.67
CA GLU A 306 -16.75 -4.99 -3.32
C GLU A 306 -16.06 -6.33 -3.14
N TYR A 307 -15.61 -6.60 -1.93
CA TYR A 307 -15.05 -7.90 -1.60
C TYR A 307 -15.53 -8.29 -0.20
N ASP A 308 -15.34 -9.56 0.16
CA ASP A 308 -15.75 -10.05 1.48
C ASP A 308 -14.70 -9.66 2.50
N GLN A 309 -14.99 -8.64 3.29
CA GLN A 309 -14.03 -8.11 4.25
C GLN A 309 -13.74 -9.07 5.41
N ASN A 310 -14.49 -10.15 5.51
CA ASN A 310 -14.24 -11.15 6.54
C ASN A 310 -13.44 -12.34 6.00
N ALA A 311 -13.10 -12.34 4.73
CA ALA A 311 -12.33 -13.42 4.14
C ALA A 311 -10.87 -13.31 4.56
N LYS A 312 -10.19 -14.45 4.64
CA LYS A 312 -8.80 -14.46 5.02
C LYS A 312 -7.89 -14.06 3.89
N ASP A 313 -8.29 -14.32 2.67
CA ASP A 313 -7.49 -14.04 1.49
C ASP A 313 -8.26 -13.18 0.52
N LEU A 314 -7.56 -12.40 -0.24
CA LEU A 314 -8.17 -11.62 -1.31
C LEU A 314 -7.25 -11.71 -2.51
N ASN A 315 -7.75 -12.33 -3.57
CA ASN A 315 -6.98 -12.51 -4.80
C ASN A 315 -7.80 -12.08 -5.99
N PHE A 316 -7.10 -11.55 -6.97
CA PHE A 316 -7.70 -11.03 -8.20
C PHE A 316 -7.13 -11.75 -9.39
N ARG A 317 -7.93 -11.88 -10.43
CA ARG A 317 -7.47 -12.41 -11.70
C ARG A 317 -7.89 -11.47 -12.81
N THR A 318 -6.95 -11.14 -13.68
CA THR A 318 -7.21 -10.37 -14.88
C THR A 318 -6.80 -11.25 -16.05
N HIS A 319 -7.72 -11.46 -16.98
CA HIS A 319 -7.47 -12.36 -18.09
C HIS A 319 -7.74 -11.64 -19.41
N LEU A 320 -6.83 -11.79 -20.35
CA LEU A 320 -6.99 -11.24 -21.68
C LEU A 320 -7.03 -12.38 -22.69
N SER A 321 -7.99 -12.37 -23.59
CA SER A 321 -8.04 -13.29 -24.71
C SER A 321 -8.22 -12.50 -25.99
N GLY A 322 -7.77 -13.07 -27.08
CA GLY A 322 -7.91 -12.45 -28.39
C GLY A 322 -7.06 -13.20 -29.38
N TYR A 323 -6.81 -12.58 -30.52
CA TYR A 323 -6.03 -13.21 -31.56
C TYR A 323 -5.08 -12.20 -32.17
N HIS A 324 -3.87 -12.65 -32.52
CA HIS A 324 -2.95 -11.87 -33.31
C HIS A 324 -3.42 -11.90 -34.76
N LYS A 325 -3.46 -10.76 -35.38
CA LYS A 325 -3.79 -10.71 -36.81
C LYS A 325 -2.58 -11.13 -37.64
N TYR A 326 -1.38 -10.80 -37.18
CA TYR A 326 -0.17 -11.08 -37.94
C TYR A 326 0.83 -11.74 -37.00
N TYR A 327 0.83 -13.06 -36.97
CA TYR A 327 1.72 -13.79 -36.07
C TYR A 327 2.85 -14.40 -36.89
N PRO A 328 4.06 -13.92 -36.75
CA PRO A 328 5.14 -14.32 -37.66
C PRO A 328 5.57 -15.78 -37.54
N TYR A 329 5.30 -16.43 -36.42
CA TYR A 329 5.73 -17.80 -36.21
C TYR A 329 4.79 -18.79 -36.87
N TYR A 330 3.59 -18.36 -37.30
CA TYR A 330 2.63 -19.22 -37.93
C TYR A 330 1.95 -18.43 -39.06
N PRO A 331 2.67 -18.19 -40.15
CA PRO A 331 2.14 -17.31 -41.19
C PRO A 331 0.86 -17.81 -41.88
N TYR A 332 0.58 -19.08 -41.74
CA TYR A 332 -0.64 -19.59 -42.33
C TYR A 332 -1.85 -19.54 -41.39
N TYR A 333 -1.64 -19.10 -40.16
CA TYR A 333 -2.73 -18.93 -39.23
C TYR A 333 -2.99 -17.46 -39.08
N PRO A 334 -3.99 -16.91 -39.75
CA PRO A 334 -4.23 -15.46 -39.70
C PRO A 334 -4.65 -14.94 -38.35
N TYR A 335 -5.13 -15.83 -37.48
CA TYR A 335 -5.56 -15.36 -36.16
C TYR A 335 -5.00 -16.30 -35.11
N TYR A 336 -3.83 -16.05 -34.64
CA TYR A 336 -3.19 -16.89 -33.65
C TYR A 336 -3.65 -16.47 -32.25
N PRO A 337 -4.09 -17.38 -31.41
CA PRO A 337 -4.69 -17.01 -30.12
C PRO A 337 -3.70 -16.41 -29.14
N VAL A 338 -4.19 -15.44 -28.36
CA VAL A 338 -3.50 -14.85 -27.23
C VAL A 338 -4.35 -15.12 -26.01
N GLN A 339 -3.74 -15.64 -24.97
CA GLN A 339 -4.41 -15.78 -23.69
C GLN A 339 -3.41 -15.49 -22.60
N LEU A 340 -3.68 -14.50 -21.80
CA LEU A 340 -2.78 -14.09 -20.73
C LEU A 340 -3.59 -13.95 -19.44
N THR A 341 -3.09 -14.52 -18.37
CA THR A 341 -3.75 -14.42 -17.07
C THR A 341 -2.77 -13.85 -16.06
N TRP A 342 -3.19 -12.82 -15.38
CA TRP A 342 -2.42 -12.21 -14.30
C TRP A 342 -3.19 -12.41 -13.00
N ASN A 343 -2.51 -12.91 -11.99
CA ASN A 343 -3.11 -13.08 -10.67
C ASN A 343 -2.34 -12.22 -9.68
N ASN A 344 -3.05 -11.56 -8.79
CA ASN A 344 -2.43 -10.79 -7.73
C ASN A 344 -3.31 -10.82 -6.48
N GLY A 345 -2.73 -10.53 -5.35
CA GLY A 345 -3.45 -10.61 -4.09
C GLY A 345 -2.83 -9.69 -3.05
N VAL A 346 -3.13 -9.97 -1.79
CA VAL A 346 -2.73 -9.10 -0.70
C VAL A 346 -1.94 -9.85 0.35
N ALA A 347 -1.13 -9.11 1.09
CA ALA A 347 -0.48 -9.62 2.28
C ALA A 347 -0.77 -8.64 3.40
N PHE A 348 -0.85 -9.15 4.62
CA PHE A 348 -1.16 -8.33 5.78
C PHE A 348 0.07 -8.30 6.69
N TYR A 349 0.41 -7.12 7.18
CA TYR A 349 1.56 -6.94 8.06
C TYR A 349 1.13 -6.25 9.34
N SER A 350 1.89 -6.48 10.39
CA SER A 350 1.60 -5.88 11.68
C SER A 350 2.71 -4.94 12.08
N ASN A 351 2.36 -3.91 12.78
CA ASN A 351 3.30 -3.00 13.41
C ASN A 351 3.20 -3.17 14.91
N ASN A 352 4.22 -2.76 15.61
CA ASN A 352 4.13 -2.81 17.06
C ASN A 352 4.93 -1.69 17.71
N ALA A 353 4.56 -1.34 18.90
CA ALA A 353 5.24 -0.32 19.67
C ALA A 353 5.01 -0.59 21.15
N LYS A 354 5.99 -0.26 21.95
CA LYS A 354 5.84 -0.35 23.39
C LYS A 354 6.61 0.77 24.05
N GLY A 355 6.23 1.12 25.22
CA GLY A 355 6.91 2.14 26.00
C GLY A 355 6.97 1.80 27.48
N ASP A 356 8.00 2.27 28.13
CA ASP A 356 8.25 1.97 29.52
C ASP A 356 8.51 3.22 30.32
N GLY A 357 8.24 3.13 31.58
CA GLY A 357 8.58 4.17 32.55
C GLY A 357 8.58 3.58 33.94
N LYS A 358 9.29 4.23 34.83
CA LYS A 358 9.31 3.82 36.21
C LYS A 358 8.53 4.82 37.02
N ASP A 359 7.84 4.33 38.04
CA ASP A 359 7.09 5.24 38.87
C ASP A 359 8.04 6.12 39.64
N LYS A 360 7.71 7.37 39.73
CA LYS A 360 8.46 8.28 40.57
C LYS A 360 8.08 8.01 42.02
N PRO A 361 9.02 8.11 42.90
CA PRO A 361 8.70 7.92 44.31
C PRO A 361 7.72 8.98 44.76
N ASN A 362 6.80 8.55 45.56
CA ASN A 362 5.86 9.47 46.05
C ASN A 362 6.45 10.12 47.21
N ASP A 363 6.44 11.39 47.31
CA ASP A 363 6.95 12.05 48.29
C ASP A 363 5.95 12.36 49.12
N PRO A 364 6.02 12.33 49.95
CA PRO A 364 6.88 11.94 50.89
C PRO A 364 6.46 10.72 51.59
N ILE A 365 5.83 10.18 51.33
CA ILE A 365 5.49 9.18 51.92
C ILE A 365 5.96 8.05 52.00
N ILE A 366 6.19 7.61 52.03
CA ILE A 366 6.36 6.59 52.07
C ILE A 366 6.94 5.51 52.30
N GLU A 367 6.82 4.75 52.21
CA GLU A 367 7.08 3.65 52.34
C GLU A 367 7.68 3.06 51.38
N LYS A 368 8.38 2.87 51.18
CA LYS A 368 9.08 2.37 50.40
C LYS A 368 8.96 1.32 49.71
N SER A 369 8.47 1.20 49.01
CA SER A 369 8.44 0.08 48.32
C SER A 369 9.34 0.18 47.25
N GLU A 370 9.61 -0.78 46.62
CA GLU A 370 10.45 -0.77 45.60
C GLU A 370 9.85 -0.24 44.46
N PRO A 371 10.43 0.40 43.61
CA PRO A 371 9.90 0.96 42.43
C PRO A 371 9.44 -0.15 41.56
N ILE A 372 8.31 0.00 41.08
CA ILE A 372 7.78 -0.98 40.23
C ILE A 372 8.20 -0.66 38.87
N ASP A 373 8.92 -1.50 38.32
CA ASP A 373 9.34 -1.37 37.01
C ASP A 373 8.21 -1.79 36.20
N LEU A 374 7.61 -0.95 35.52
CA LEU A 374 6.53 -1.29 34.70
C LEU A 374 7.05 -1.86 33.48
N ASP A 375 7.47 -3.02 33.55
CA ASP A 375 8.01 -3.69 32.55
C ASP A 375 7.12 -3.79 31.49
N ILE A 376 7.07 -3.00 30.66
CA ILE A 376 6.21 -3.02 29.62
C ILE A 376 6.67 -3.77 28.54
N LYS A 377 5.99 -4.67 28.02
CA LYS A 377 6.45 -5.37 27.01
C LYS A 377 5.74 -5.10 25.85
N SER A 378 6.24 -5.27 24.78
CA SER A 378 5.71 -5.09 23.56
C SER A 378 4.53 -5.84 23.43
N GLU A 379 3.50 -5.25 23.24
CA GLU A 379 2.38 -5.93 23.07
C GLU A 379 2.32 -6.50 21.79
N PRO A 380 1.62 -7.37 21.51
CA PRO A 380 1.39 -7.92 20.24
C PRO A 380 0.93 -6.83 19.38
N PRO A 381 1.04 -6.94 18.14
CA PRO A 381 0.72 -5.88 17.24
C PRO A 381 -0.61 -5.32 17.53
N VAL A 382 -0.65 -4.04 17.60
CA VAL A 382 -1.84 -3.36 17.87
C VAL A 382 -2.82 -3.62 16.80
N GLU A 383 -2.40 -3.64 15.58
CA GLU A 383 -3.28 -4.04 14.58
C GLU A 383 -2.57 -4.36 13.36
N LYS A 384 -3.18 -5.13 12.53
CA LYS A 384 -2.58 -5.53 11.32
C LYS A 384 -2.75 -4.46 10.33
N HIS A 385 -1.70 -4.14 9.66
CA HIS A 385 -1.79 -3.20 8.60
C HIS A 385 -1.71 -3.95 7.33
N GLU A 386 -2.48 -3.62 6.42
CA GLU A 386 -2.48 -4.26 5.27
C GLU A 386 -1.66 -3.67 4.47
N LEU A 387 -1.11 -4.00 3.65
CA LEU A 387 -0.91 -4.79 2.79
C LEU A 387 -0.36 -4.21 1.69
N THR A 388 0.43 -4.52 1.10
CA THR A 388 1.00 -3.92 0.11
C THR A 388 1.02 -4.70 -0.99
N GLY A 389 0.97 -5.81 -0.89
CA GLY A 389 1.26 -6.59 -1.96
C GLY A 389 0.23 -6.77 -2.84
N THR A 390 0.52 -6.98 -4.02
CA THR A 390 -0.47 -7.29 -4.93
C THR A 390 -0.33 -8.70 -5.34
N ILE A 391 0.62 -9.46 -4.84
CA ILE A 391 0.79 -10.78 -5.24
C ILE A 391 0.40 -11.65 -4.21
N GLU A 392 -0.32 -12.66 -4.52
CA GLU A 392 -0.69 -13.49 -3.64
C GLU A 392 0.30 -14.30 -3.17
N GLU A 393 0.63 -14.36 -2.29
CA GLU A 393 1.63 -15.03 -1.82
C GLU A 393 1.48 -15.95 -0.98
N SER A 394 0.79 -16.13 -0.71
CA SER A 394 0.51 -17.08 -0.02
C SER A 394 1.47 -17.81 0.52
N ASN A 395 1.84 -18.05 0.71
CA ASN A 395 2.56 -18.87 1.18
C ASN A 395 3.70 -18.82 1.00
N ASP A 396 3.81 -18.08 1.01
CA ASP A 396 4.88 -18.01 1.07
C ASP A 396 5.65 -18.45 0.26
N SER A 397 5.72 -18.64 -0.11
CA SER A 397 6.60 -19.17 -0.77
C SER A 397 6.45 -19.13 -2.04
N LYS A 398 5.49 -18.93 -2.49
CA LYS A 398 5.37 -19.12 -3.67
C LYS A 398 5.05 -18.07 -4.31
N PRO A 399 5.67 -17.61 -4.82
CA PRO A 399 5.52 -16.56 -5.46
C PRO A 399 4.62 -16.74 -6.52
N ILE A 400 4.06 -15.81 -6.85
CA ILE A 400 3.28 -15.87 -7.83
C ILE A 400 3.81 -16.22 -9.06
N ASP A 401 5.02 -16.15 -9.27
CA ASP A 401 5.56 -16.57 -10.44
C ASP A 401 4.92 -17.68 -11.06
N PHE A 402 4.65 -18.66 -10.35
CA PHE A 402 4.17 -19.80 -10.97
C PHE A 402 2.85 -19.56 -11.58
N GLU A 403 2.15 -18.62 -11.12
CA GLU A 403 0.90 -18.33 -11.70
C GLU A 403 1.13 -17.67 -13.01
N TYR A 404 2.17 -16.92 -13.13
CA TYR A 404 2.43 -16.31 -14.36
C TYR A 404 2.82 -17.33 -15.36
N HIS A 405 3.56 -18.29 -14.96
CA HIS A 405 3.97 -19.29 -15.90
C HIS A 405 2.78 -19.96 -16.49
N THR A 406 1.84 -20.26 -15.66
CA THR A 406 0.65 -20.88 -16.15
C THR A 406 -0.01 -20.01 -17.16
N ALA A 407 -0.06 -18.75 -16.90
CA ALA A 407 -0.70 -17.87 -17.81
C ALA A 407 0.06 -17.80 -19.10
N VAL A 408 1.35 -17.74 -18.99
CA VAL A 408 2.13 -17.64 -20.17
C VAL A 408 1.98 -18.88 -21.01
N GLU A 409 1.88 -19.98 -20.37
CA GLU A 409 1.70 -21.15 -21.12
C GLU A 409 0.41 -21.12 -21.79
N GLY A 410 -0.59 -20.67 -21.17
CA GLY A 410 -1.86 -20.53 -21.79
C GLY A 410 -1.74 -19.65 -22.98
N ALA A 411 -0.94 -18.63 -22.87
CA ALA A 411 -0.82 -17.72 -23.97
C ALA A 411 -0.04 -18.35 -25.08
N GLU A 412 0.91 -19.12 -24.70
CA GLU A 412 1.69 -19.71 -25.70
C GLU A 412 1.02 -20.85 -26.31
N GLY A 413 0.33 -21.52 -25.60
CA GLY A 413 -0.30 -22.67 -26.08
C GLY A 413 -1.58 -22.46 -26.43
#